data_30817b0c5930969d2c2490acd6010f15
#
_entry.id   30817b0c5930969d2c2490acd6010f15
#
_cell.length_a   1.000
_cell.length_b   1.000
_cell.length_c   1.000
_cell.angle_alpha   90.00
_cell.angle_beta   90.00
_cell.angle_gamma   90.00
#
_symmetry.space_group_name_H-M   'P 1'
#
loop_
_entity.id
_entity.type
_entity.pdbx_description
1 polymer ?
#
loop_
_entity_poly.entity_id
_entity_poly.type
_entity_poly.pdbx_seq_one_letter_code
_entity_poly.pdbx_strand_id
1 'polypeptide(L)'
;MDFAYTEEQLRIKKGIREWAKENLTEEVIAAGYKNRGIAPEVAKAWVDSGWGMYGLPEEHGGKPVDHQTMAMIIEELNHAGGNIPMAPNLLIMFDVCEFGTPEQIKFAMDYYKENGYPPYCLAISEPEAGSDNQGMECLATRTGDGKVHINGVKTWVTQGEHVDGFIVVCKDEDPSRENKNMSMYLVPANAPGVTIEPLNKIGMQIMPFAMIHFDDVVIDETDLLGIQGKGFYQLMKNFEWERCVLLAELLGEAQAAMEDACAWTNERMQFGKGIKTYQLVQEHIVEMQIELSNTRNFLYRTC
;
A
#
# COMPACT_ATOMS: atom_id res chain seq x y z
N MET A 1 -18.38 18.99 17.41
CA MET A 1 -17.48 18.26 16.51
C MET A 1 -16.70 19.30 15.75
N ASP A 2 -15.38 19.32 15.85
CA ASP A 2 -14.54 20.25 15.11
C ASP A 2 -14.11 19.55 13.83
N PHE A 3 -14.35 20.19 12.68
CA PHE A 3 -13.96 19.68 11.36
C PHE A 3 -12.68 20.36 10.84
N ALA A 4 -12.10 21.27 11.64
CA ALA A 4 -10.90 21.98 11.23
C ALA A 4 -9.66 21.10 11.43
N TYR A 5 -8.71 21.23 10.50
CA TYR A 5 -7.38 20.67 10.69
C TYR A 5 -6.63 21.42 11.79
N THR A 6 -5.81 20.69 12.55
CA THR A 6 -4.87 21.31 13.48
C THR A 6 -3.79 22.08 12.72
N GLU A 7 -3.09 22.98 13.40
CA GLU A 7 -1.97 23.71 12.79
C GLU A 7 -0.83 22.76 12.33
N GLU A 8 -0.65 21.66 13.04
CA GLU A 8 0.32 20.62 12.66
C GLU A 8 -0.12 19.89 11.39
N GLN A 9 -1.37 19.46 11.31
CA GLN A 9 -1.93 18.85 10.10
C GLN A 9 -1.84 19.77 8.89
N LEU A 10 -2.12 21.06 9.06
CA LEU A 10 -1.96 22.06 7.98
C LEU A 10 -0.51 22.21 7.52
N ARG A 11 0.46 22.14 8.44
CA ARG A 11 1.89 22.17 8.09
C ARG A 11 2.32 20.92 7.33
N ILE A 12 1.87 19.74 7.79
CA ILE A 12 2.14 18.46 7.12
C ILE A 12 1.56 18.50 5.70
N LYS A 13 0.28 18.84 5.56
CA LYS A 13 -0.42 18.96 4.29
C LYS A 13 0.32 19.86 3.30
N LYS A 14 0.74 21.04 3.75
CA LYS A 14 1.51 21.97 2.93
C LYS A 14 2.86 21.37 2.51
N GLY A 15 3.58 20.78 3.45
CA GLY A 15 4.90 20.20 3.18
C GLY A 15 4.86 19.04 2.18
N ILE A 16 3.83 18.18 2.27
CA ILE A 16 3.63 17.09 1.30
C ILE A 16 3.34 17.65 -0.09
N ARG A 17 2.47 18.66 -0.22
CA ARG A 17 2.19 19.31 -1.51
C ARG A 17 3.43 19.95 -2.12
N GLU A 18 4.26 20.61 -1.32
CA GLU A 18 5.51 21.20 -1.77
C GLU A 18 6.47 20.11 -2.25
N TRP A 19 6.66 19.04 -1.46
CA TRP A 19 7.49 17.91 -1.85
C TRP A 19 6.98 17.24 -3.13
N ALA A 20 5.68 16.98 -3.22
CA ALA A 20 5.08 16.34 -4.38
C ALA A 20 5.27 17.17 -5.65
N LYS A 21 5.09 18.49 -5.57
CA LYS A 21 5.31 19.39 -6.70
C LYS A 21 6.74 19.35 -7.24
N GLU A 22 7.72 19.14 -6.38
CA GLU A 22 9.14 19.09 -6.75
C GLU A 22 9.56 17.71 -7.27
N ASN A 23 8.97 16.63 -6.77
CA ASN A 23 9.43 15.26 -7.00
C ASN A 23 8.49 14.43 -7.87
N LEU A 24 7.20 14.78 -7.96
CA LEU A 24 6.19 14.07 -8.73
C LEU A 24 5.73 14.91 -9.93
N THR A 25 6.69 15.24 -10.79
CA THR A 25 6.37 15.96 -12.05
C THR A 25 5.62 15.05 -13.01
N GLU A 26 4.97 15.66 -14.03
CA GLU A 26 4.28 14.90 -15.07
C GLU A 26 5.20 13.89 -15.76
N GLU A 27 6.48 14.25 -15.97
CA GLU A 27 7.47 13.35 -16.56
C GLU A 27 7.79 12.16 -15.66
N VAL A 28 7.91 12.38 -14.34
CA VAL A 28 8.16 11.31 -13.36
C VAL A 28 6.98 10.34 -13.32
N ILE A 29 5.76 10.87 -13.27
CA ILE A 29 4.54 10.05 -13.25
C ILE A 29 4.39 9.28 -14.56
N ALA A 30 4.56 9.94 -15.71
CA ALA A 30 4.48 9.30 -17.03
C ALA A 30 5.54 8.19 -17.18
N ALA A 31 6.77 8.43 -16.69
CA ALA A 31 7.82 7.40 -16.65
C ALA A 31 7.44 6.23 -15.74
N GLY A 32 6.83 6.50 -14.60
CA GLY A 32 6.34 5.48 -13.67
C GLY A 32 5.27 4.57 -14.32
N TYR A 33 4.32 5.13 -15.04
CA TYR A 33 3.34 4.35 -15.81
C TYR A 33 3.99 3.50 -16.91
N LYS A 34 4.95 4.06 -17.62
CA LYS A 34 5.68 3.36 -18.70
C LYS A 34 6.53 2.22 -18.16
N ASN A 35 7.19 2.43 -17.02
CA ASN A 35 8.14 1.48 -16.43
C ASN A 35 7.48 0.54 -15.41
N ARG A 36 6.16 0.67 -15.18
CA ARG A 36 5.40 -0.12 -14.21
C ARG A 36 5.99 -0.01 -12.80
N GLY A 37 6.28 1.21 -12.37
CA GLY A 37 6.84 1.49 -11.04
C GLY A 37 7.41 2.89 -10.95
N ILE A 38 7.41 3.46 -9.75
CA ILE A 38 8.09 4.72 -9.47
C ILE A 38 9.60 4.47 -9.46
N ALA A 39 10.35 5.43 -10.00
CA ALA A 39 11.79 5.38 -9.98
C ALA A 39 12.31 5.29 -8.54
N PRO A 40 13.27 4.38 -8.23
CA PRO A 40 13.78 4.16 -6.88
C PRO A 40 14.28 5.44 -6.19
N GLU A 41 14.88 6.36 -6.95
CA GLU A 41 15.35 7.65 -6.45
C GLU A 41 14.21 8.54 -5.92
N VAL A 42 13.01 8.46 -6.49
CA VAL A 42 11.84 9.21 -6.02
C VAL A 42 11.31 8.62 -4.71
N ALA A 43 11.23 7.28 -4.64
CA ALA A 43 10.86 6.58 -3.41
C ALA A 43 11.88 6.88 -2.29
N LYS A 44 13.16 6.86 -2.61
CA LYS A 44 14.24 7.23 -1.68
C LYS A 44 14.13 8.68 -1.21
N ALA A 45 13.87 9.62 -2.12
CA ALA A 45 13.68 11.03 -1.77
C ALA A 45 12.50 11.25 -0.80
N TRP A 46 11.43 10.45 -0.91
CA TRP A 46 10.30 10.47 0.02
C TRP A 46 10.73 10.08 1.44
N VAL A 47 11.49 9.02 1.58
CA VAL A 47 12.00 8.57 2.88
C VAL A 47 13.04 9.55 3.43
N ASP A 48 13.98 10.03 2.60
CA ASP A 48 15.03 10.98 3.00
C ASP A 48 14.48 12.34 3.43
N SER A 49 13.37 12.78 2.85
CA SER A 49 12.67 14.00 3.28
C SER A 49 12.06 13.88 4.69
N GLY A 50 11.96 12.66 5.20
CA GLY A 50 11.32 12.30 6.46
C GLY A 50 9.80 12.13 6.37
N TRP A 51 9.17 12.36 5.20
CA TRP A 51 7.74 12.11 5.01
C TRP A 51 7.42 10.62 5.03
N GLY A 52 8.27 9.78 4.45
CA GLY A 52 8.15 8.33 4.48
C GLY A 52 8.28 7.68 5.85
N MET A 53 8.66 8.46 6.88
CA MET A 53 8.79 7.98 8.25
C MET A 53 7.54 8.23 9.11
N TYR A 54 6.55 8.98 8.59
CA TYR A 54 5.29 9.21 9.30
C TYR A 54 4.47 7.92 9.43
N GLY A 55 3.89 7.72 10.61
CA GLY A 55 3.12 6.52 10.97
C GLY A 55 3.98 5.38 11.54
N LEU A 56 5.30 5.35 11.31
CA LEU A 56 6.18 4.32 11.87
C LEU A 56 6.52 4.60 13.34
N PRO A 57 6.83 3.54 14.14
CA PRO A 57 7.15 3.67 15.56
C PRO A 57 8.39 4.52 15.82
N GLU A 58 8.34 5.33 16.89
CA GLU A 58 9.43 6.25 17.27
C GLU A 58 10.72 5.49 17.64
N GLU A 59 10.60 4.35 18.33
CA GLU A 59 11.73 3.50 18.72
C GLU A 59 12.55 2.97 17.54
N HIS A 60 11.95 2.97 16.32
CA HIS A 60 12.64 2.59 15.08
C HIS A 60 13.01 3.81 14.22
N GLY A 61 12.86 5.02 14.77
CA GLY A 61 13.18 6.28 14.09
C GLY A 61 12.04 6.79 13.20
N GLY A 62 10.83 6.29 13.41
CA GLY A 62 9.61 6.79 12.78
C GLY A 62 9.07 8.06 13.44
N LYS A 63 7.95 8.53 12.91
CA LYS A 63 7.18 9.69 13.40
C LYS A 63 5.72 9.25 13.59
N PRO A 64 5.35 8.73 14.76
CA PRO A 64 3.99 8.26 15.02
C PRO A 64 3.00 9.42 14.88
N VAL A 65 1.86 9.14 14.24
CA VAL A 65 0.72 10.03 14.10
C VAL A 65 -0.57 9.23 14.24
N ASP A 66 -1.67 9.92 14.51
CA ASP A 66 -2.99 9.28 14.51
C ASP A 66 -3.41 8.85 13.10
N HIS A 67 -4.39 7.96 13.04
CA HIS A 67 -4.86 7.39 11.78
C HIS A 67 -5.48 8.44 10.85
N GLN A 68 -6.14 9.46 11.39
CA GLN A 68 -6.70 10.56 10.60
C GLN A 68 -5.59 11.38 9.92
N THR A 69 -4.53 11.71 10.65
CA THR A 69 -3.36 12.42 10.11
C THR A 69 -2.68 11.57 9.04
N MET A 70 -2.59 10.25 9.24
CA MET A 70 -2.01 9.35 8.24
C MET A 70 -2.88 9.27 6.97
N ALA A 71 -4.20 9.16 7.11
CA ALA A 71 -5.12 9.20 5.97
C ALA A 71 -4.98 10.52 5.19
N MET A 72 -4.84 11.65 5.88
CA MET A 72 -4.58 12.94 5.27
C MET A 72 -3.25 12.99 4.50
N ILE A 73 -2.18 12.40 5.04
CA ILE A 73 -0.87 12.32 4.36
C ILE A 73 -1.01 11.56 3.04
N ILE A 74 -1.70 10.43 3.06
CA ILE A 74 -1.91 9.59 1.88
C ILE A 74 -2.83 10.29 0.87
N GLU A 75 -3.90 10.94 1.31
CA GLU A 75 -4.77 11.74 0.46
C GLU A 75 -3.98 12.83 -0.27
N GLU A 76 -3.17 13.62 0.46
CA GLU A 76 -2.40 14.71 -0.13
C GLU A 76 -1.31 14.21 -1.10
N LEU A 77 -0.69 13.08 -0.81
CA LEU A 77 0.30 12.48 -1.72
C LEU A 77 -0.35 12.05 -3.03
N ASN A 78 -1.50 11.37 -2.96
CA ASN A 78 -2.20 10.88 -4.14
C ASN A 78 -2.94 11.98 -4.93
N HIS A 79 -3.26 13.12 -4.28
CA HIS A 79 -3.71 14.32 -4.97
C HIS A 79 -2.70 14.84 -6.02
N ALA A 80 -1.43 14.55 -5.87
CA ALA A 80 -0.41 14.87 -6.87
C ALA A 80 -0.50 14.03 -8.17
N GLY A 81 -1.43 13.09 -8.25
CA GLY A 81 -1.75 12.32 -9.46
C GLY A 81 -0.93 11.05 -9.63
N GLY A 82 -0.41 10.48 -8.57
CA GLY A 82 0.63 9.47 -8.66
C GLY A 82 0.32 8.06 -8.28
N ASN A 83 -0.82 7.60 -7.81
CA ASN A 83 -0.98 6.20 -7.34
C ASN A 83 0.34 5.58 -6.84
N ILE A 84 1.07 6.35 -6.03
CA ILE A 84 2.43 6.01 -5.63
C ILE A 84 2.30 4.94 -4.56
N PRO A 85 3.05 3.84 -4.62
CA PRO A 85 2.90 2.69 -3.72
C PRO A 85 3.37 2.99 -2.28
N MET A 86 3.04 4.19 -1.76
CA MET A 86 3.44 4.61 -0.42
C MET A 86 2.58 3.99 0.67
N ALA A 87 1.26 3.85 0.42
CA ALA A 87 0.38 3.21 1.37
C ALA A 87 0.66 1.71 1.52
N PRO A 88 0.78 0.92 0.43
CA PRO A 88 1.24 -0.45 0.53
C PRO A 88 2.59 -0.60 1.24
N ASN A 89 3.54 0.29 0.97
CA ASN A 89 4.85 0.28 1.63
C ASN A 89 4.73 0.46 3.14
N LEU A 90 3.91 1.39 3.59
CA LEU A 90 3.69 1.63 5.02
C LEU A 90 3.01 0.45 5.70
N LEU A 91 2.02 -0.18 5.05
CA LEU A 91 1.35 -1.37 5.59
C LEU A 91 2.33 -2.51 5.84
N ILE A 92 3.26 -2.75 4.91
CA ILE A 92 4.31 -3.76 5.08
C ILE A 92 5.24 -3.41 6.25
N MET A 93 5.64 -2.14 6.35
CA MET A 93 6.50 -1.71 7.45
C MET A 93 5.79 -1.81 8.80
N PHE A 94 4.47 -1.55 8.86
CA PHE A 94 3.66 -1.77 10.07
C PHE A 94 3.64 -3.25 10.48
N ASP A 95 3.38 -4.15 9.54
CA ASP A 95 3.38 -5.59 9.82
C ASP A 95 4.72 -6.06 10.38
N VAL A 96 5.81 -5.63 9.77
CA VAL A 96 7.15 -6.01 10.24
C VAL A 96 7.46 -5.39 11.62
N CYS A 97 7.13 -4.10 11.83
CA CYS A 97 7.36 -3.44 13.12
C CYS A 97 6.49 -4.00 14.25
N GLU A 98 5.27 -4.44 13.94
CA GLU A 98 4.34 -4.98 14.94
C GLU A 98 4.63 -6.44 15.31
N PHE A 99 5.02 -7.26 14.32
CA PHE A 99 5.08 -8.72 14.47
C PHE A 99 6.49 -9.28 14.36
N GLY A 100 7.45 -8.52 13.84
CA GLY A 100 8.81 -8.99 13.62
C GLY A 100 9.64 -9.17 14.89
N THR A 101 10.67 -9.98 14.81
CA THR A 101 11.74 -10.00 15.81
C THR A 101 12.56 -8.72 15.72
N PRO A 102 13.32 -8.34 16.77
CA PRO A 102 14.21 -7.17 16.71
C PRO A 102 15.14 -7.17 15.50
N GLU A 103 15.64 -8.34 15.08
CA GLU A 103 16.52 -8.51 13.92
C GLU A 103 15.77 -8.27 12.61
N GLN A 104 14.56 -8.81 12.47
CA GLN A 104 13.70 -8.61 11.30
C GLN A 104 13.29 -7.15 11.16
N ILE A 105 12.90 -6.50 12.26
CA ILE A 105 12.55 -5.07 12.29
C ILE A 105 13.76 -4.22 11.89
N LYS A 106 14.91 -4.48 12.51
CA LYS A 106 16.14 -3.75 12.19
C LYS A 106 16.49 -3.86 10.72
N PHE A 107 16.49 -5.08 10.17
CA PHE A 107 16.76 -5.31 8.75
C PHE A 107 15.80 -4.53 7.85
N ALA A 108 14.49 -4.63 8.09
CA ALA A 108 13.50 -3.97 7.27
C ALA A 108 13.58 -2.44 7.35
N MET A 109 13.84 -1.88 8.54
CA MET A 109 13.99 -0.45 8.74
C MET A 109 15.27 0.11 8.09
N ASP A 110 16.38 -0.60 8.21
CA ASP A 110 17.64 -0.20 7.57
C ASP A 110 17.49 -0.26 6.04
N TYR A 111 16.88 -1.33 5.52
CA TYR A 111 16.60 -1.49 4.10
C TYR A 111 15.68 -0.39 3.56
N TYR A 112 14.56 -0.08 4.28
CA TYR A 112 13.62 0.97 3.91
C TYR A 112 14.28 2.35 3.85
N LYS A 113 15.12 2.67 4.82
CA LYS A 113 15.89 3.93 4.84
C LYS A 113 16.92 4.00 3.71
N GLU A 114 17.53 2.89 3.34
CA GLU A 114 18.52 2.84 2.28
C GLU A 114 17.91 2.92 0.88
N ASN A 115 16.79 2.22 0.65
CA ASN A 115 16.23 1.99 -0.68
C ASN A 115 14.96 2.83 -0.96
N GLY A 116 14.26 3.33 0.06
CA GLY A 116 13.01 4.09 -0.09
C GLY A 116 11.74 3.23 -0.18
N TYR A 117 11.87 1.90 -0.18
CA TYR A 117 10.76 0.94 -0.19
C TYR A 117 11.07 -0.25 0.73
N PRO A 118 10.06 -0.97 1.25
CA PRO A 118 10.28 -2.11 2.12
C PRO A 118 10.91 -3.29 1.36
N PRO A 119 11.66 -4.17 2.05
CA PRO A 119 12.24 -5.36 1.43
C PRO A 119 11.21 -6.40 1.00
N TYR A 120 9.96 -6.27 1.46
CA TYR A 120 8.90 -7.25 1.24
C TYR A 120 7.65 -6.61 0.65
N CYS A 121 6.81 -7.44 0.03
CA CYS A 121 5.39 -7.16 -0.21
C CYS A 121 4.52 -8.31 0.26
N LEU A 122 3.22 -8.06 0.43
CA LEU A 122 2.29 -9.02 1.03
C LEU A 122 1.66 -9.93 -0.02
N ALA A 123 1.79 -11.24 0.15
CA ALA A 123 1.28 -12.28 -0.72
C ALA A 123 0.22 -13.14 0.00
N ILE A 124 -1.07 -12.82 -0.20
CA ILE A 124 -2.20 -13.46 0.48
C ILE A 124 -3.07 -14.25 -0.50
N SER A 125 -3.65 -13.54 -1.48
CA SER A 125 -4.68 -14.09 -2.38
C SER A 125 -4.13 -15.19 -3.28
N GLU A 126 -4.98 -16.16 -3.59
CA GLU A 126 -4.69 -17.25 -4.50
C GLU A 126 -5.70 -17.24 -5.66
N PRO A 127 -5.46 -17.92 -6.79
CA PRO A 127 -6.41 -17.98 -7.88
C PRO A 127 -7.82 -18.37 -7.47
N GLU A 128 -7.96 -19.32 -6.54
CA GLU A 128 -9.25 -19.85 -6.05
C GLU A 128 -9.64 -19.33 -4.65
N ALA A 129 -8.78 -18.53 -3.99
CA ALA A 129 -9.01 -18.02 -2.63
C ALA A 129 -8.71 -16.52 -2.52
N GLY A 130 -9.75 -15.70 -2.57
CA GLY A 130 -9.68 -14.25 -2.36
C GLY A 130 -10.40 -13.86 -1.07
N SER A 131 -11.71 -13.55 -1.14
CA SER A 131 -12.50 -13.18 0.04
C SER A 131 -12.58 -14.31 1.07
N ASP A 132 -12.58 -15.56 0.64
CA ASP A 132 -12.43 -16.71 1.51
C ASP A 132 -10.95 -17.10 1.67
N ASN A 133 -10.23 -16.35 2.49
CA ASN A 133 -8.84 -16.65 2.81
C ASN A 133 -8.65 -18.00 3.53
N GLN A 134 -9.71 -18.55 4.13
CA GLN A 134 -9.63 -19.87 4.75
C GLN A 134 -9.57 -21.00 3.71
N GLY A 135 -10.00 -20.72 2.50
CA GLY A 135 -9.90 -21.63 1.35
C GLY A 135 -8.50 -21.72 0.73
N MET A 136 -7.51 -20.94 1.17
CA MET A 136 -6.15 -20.97 0.59
C MET A 136 -5.53 -22.37 0.64
N GLU A 137 -4.70 -22.68 -0.36
CA GLU A 137 -4.02 -23.97 -0.51
C GLU A 137 -2.50 -23.85 -0.37
N CYS A 138 -1.93 -22.63 -0.41
CA CYS A 138 -0.50 -22.43 -0.18
C CYS A 138 -0.12 -22.96 1.20
N LEU A 139 0.79 -23.93 1.21
CA LEU A 139 1.11 -24.75 2.37
C LEU A 139 2.55 -24.51 2.82
N ALA A 140 2.74 -24.42 4.13
CA ALA A 140 4.04 -24.40 4.80
C ALA A 140 4.20 -25.69 5.61
N THR A 141 5.15 -26.54 5.23
CA THR A 141 5.45 -27.83 5.88
C THR A 141 6.77 -27.73 6.62
N ARG A 142 6.75 -27.97 7.93
CA ARG A 142 7.96 -28.03 8.76
C ARG A 142 8.55 -29.43 8.74
N THR A 143 9.86 -29.53 8.50
CA THR A 143 10.55 -30.83 8.38
C THR A 143 11.27 -31.29 9.66
N GLY A 144 11.25 -30.43 10.71
CA GLY A 144 11.82 -30.79 12.01
C GLY A 144 13.34 -30.63 12.14
N ASP A 145 13.99 -30.19 11.06
CA ASP A 145 15.42 -29.85 11.00
C ASP A 145 15.68 -28.33 11.03
N GLY A 146 14.67 -27.54 11.40
CA GLY A 146 14.72 -26.09 11.40
C GLY A 146 14.36 -25.45 10.08
N LYS A 147 13.83 -26.21 9.12
CA LYS A 147 13.41 -25.75 7.79
C LYS A 147 11.90 -25.79 7.61
N VAL A 148 11.43 -24.93 6.71
CA VAL A 148 10.04 -24.84 6.27
C VAL A 148 10.02 -24.88 4.75
N HIS A 149 9.20 -25.78 4.21
CA HIS A 149 8.98 -25.92 2.78
C HIS A 149 7.68 -25.24 2.40
N ILE A 150 7.71 -24.31 1.46
CA ILE A 150 6.52 -23.54 0.99
C ILE A 150 6.17 -23.99 -0.41
N ASN A 151 4.91 -24.39 -0.61
CA ASN A 151 4.35 -24.80 -1.90
C ASN A 151 3.01 -24.10 -2.13
N GLY A 152 2.80 -23.54 -3.32
CA GLY A 152 1.56 -22.92 -3.71
C GLY A 152 1.73 -21.75 -4.68
N VAL A 153 0.63 -21.03 -4.90
CA VAL A 153 0.59 -19.89 -5.83
C VAL A 153 -0.11 -18.72 -5.16
N LYS A 154 0.46 -17.54 -5.25
CA LYS A 154 -0.17 -16.29 -4.82
C LYS A 154 -0.41 -15.38 -6.01
N THR A 155 -1.55 -14.71 -6.06
CA THR A 155 -1.92 -13.81 -7.16
C THR A 155 -2.26 -12.42 -6.65
N TRP A 156 -2.28 -11.45 -7.57
CA TRP A 156 -2.55 -10.04 -7.26
C TRP A 156 -1.59 -9.44 -6.24
N VAL A 157 -0.35 -9.94 -6.21
CA VAL A 157 0.68 -9.47 -5.28
C VAL A 157 1.14 -8.09 -5.71
N THR A 158 0.73 -7.07 -4.95
CA THR A 158 1.07 -5.67 -5.20
C THR A 158 2.57 -5.47 -5.08
N GLN A 159 3.18 -4.83 -6.09
CA GLN A 159 4.63 -4.62 -6.25
C GLN A 159 5.46 -5.91 -6.38
N GLY A 160 4.85 -7.07 -6.56
CA GLY A 160 5.53 -8.37 -6.61
C GLY A 160 6.58 -8.51 -7.71
N GLU A 161 6.62 -7.60 -8.70
CA GLU A 161 7.63 -7.60 -9.76
C GLU A 161 9.00 -7.02 -9.33
N HIS A 162 9.02 -6.16 -8.30
CA HIS A 162 10.17 -5.31 -8.00
C HIS A 162 10.63 -5.36 -6.53
N VAL A 163 10.25 -6.40 -5.80
CA VAL A 163 10.61 -6.53 -4.39
C VAL A 163 11.66 -7.61 -4.17
N ASP A 164 12.42 -7.51 -3.09
CA ASP A 164 13.46 -8.47 -2.74
C ASP A 164 12.92 -9.68 -1.96
N GLY A 165 11.67 -9.61 -1.49
CA GLY A 165 11.03 -10.71 -0.77
C GLY A 165 9.52 -10.54 -0.61
N PHE A 166 8.92 -11.54 -0.02
CA PHE A 166 7.48 -11.64 0.20
C PHE A 166 7.17 -11.94 1.66
N ILE A 167 6.13 -11.32 2.20
CA ILE A 167 5.41 -11.83 3.37
C ILE A 167 4.36 -12.80 2.84
N VAL A 168 4.64 -14.08 2.87
CA VAL A 168 3.76 -15.12 2.32
C VAL A 168 2.85 -15.66 3.40
N VAL A 169 1.54 -15.56 3.19
CA VAL A 169 0.55 -16.15 4.09
C VAL A 169 0.29 -17.58 3.65
N CYS A 170 0.59 -18.53 4.53
CA CYS A 170 0.42 -19.96 4.25
C CYS A 170 -0.47 -20.63 5.29
N LYS A 171 -1.10 -21.73 4.91
CA LYS A 171 -1.55 -22.73 5.91
C LYS A 171 -0.34 -23.49 6.43
N ASP A 172 -0.28 -23.68 7.74
CA ASP A 172 0.66 -24.63 8.33
C ASP A 172 0.08 -26.05 8.24
N GLU A 173 0.92 -27.02 7.98
CA GLU A 173 0.56 -28.43 8.07
C GLU A 173 0.42 -28.86 9.53
N ASP A 174 -0.74 -28.62 10.12
CA ASP A 174 -1.07 -29.07 11.47
C ASP A 174 -2.49 -29.67 11.48
N PRO A 175 -2.60 -31.00 11.42
CA PRO A 175 -3.89 -31.68 11.38
C PRO A 175 -4.74 -31.51 12.64
N SER A 176 -4.17 -30.97 13.73
CA SER A 176 -4.89 -30.73 14.99
C SER A 176 -5.66 -29.42 15.04
N ARG A 177 -5.47 -28.53 14.05
CA ARG A 177 -6.04 -27.17 14.01
C ARG A 177 -6.86 -26.96 12.76
N GLU A 178 -8.14 -27.31 12.81
CA GLU A 178 -9.06 -27.02 11.71
C GLU A 178 -9.12 -25.52 11.38
N ASN A 179 -8.86 -25.15 10.11
CA ASN A 179 -9.17 -23.88 9.43
C ASN A 179 -8.63 -22.55 9.98
N LYS A 180 -7.84 -22.50 11.05
CA LYS A 180 -7.25 -21.28 11.62
C LYS A 180 -5.73 -21.35 11.74
N ASN A 181 -5.13 -22.18 10.92
CA ASN A 181 -3.72 -22.49 11.00
C ASN A 181 -2.95 -21.75 9.91
N MET A 182 -3.00 -20.42 9.93
CA MET A 182 -2.27 -19.57 9.02
C MET A 182 -1.07 -18.96 9.72
N SER A 183 0.05 -18.92 9.03
CA SER A 183 1.27 -18.22 9.45
C SER A 183 1.76 -17.31 8.34
N MET A 184 2.59 -16.36 8.70
CA MET A 184 3.23 -15.43 7.78
C MET A 184 4.73 -15.72 7.76
N TYR A 185 5.30 -15.87 6.57
CA TYR A 185 6.72 -16.19 6.40
C TYR A 185 7.40 -15.16 5.50
N LEU A 186 8.63 -14.77 5.86
CA LEU A 186 9.49 -13.91 5.04
C LEU A 186 10.22 -14.79 4.04
N VAL A 187 9.93 -14.62 2.76
CA VAL A 187 10.50 -15.43 1.68
C VAL A 187 11.29 -14.55 0.72
N PRO A 188 12.59 -14.77 0.53
CA PRO A 188 13.37 -14.02 -0.46
C PRO A 188 12.85 -14.25 -1.89
N ALA A 189 12.72 -13.20 -2.69
CA ALA A 189 12.22 -13.29 -4.07
C ALA A 189 13.16 -14.10 -4.99
N ASN A 190 14.44 -14.17 -4.64
CA ASN A 190 15.44 -14.94 -5.37
C ASN A 190 15.67 -16.35 -4.81
N ALA A 191 14.85 -16.82 -3.85
CA ALA A 191 14.97 -18.16 -3.31
C ALA A 191 14.72 -19.20 -4.43
N PRO A 192 15.48 -20.32 -4.43
CA PRO A 192 15.21 -21.42 -5.35
C PRO A 192 13.77 -21.89 -5.25
N GLY A 193 13.10 -22.08 -6.37
CA GLY A 193 11.68 -22.46 -6.43
C GLY A 193 10.70 -21.28 -6.49
N VAL A 194 11.14 -20.03 -6.33
CA VAL A 194 10.31 -18.85 -6.54
C VAL A 194 10.29 -18.47 -8.02
N THR A 195 9.09 -18.29 -8.59
CA THR A 195 8.91 -17.75 -9.95
C THR A 195 7.89 -16.61 -9.90
N ILE A 196 8.25 -15.47 -10.50
CA ILE A 196 7.46 -14.26 -10.55
C ILE A 196 6.90 -14.09 -11.97
N GLU A 197 5.57 -14.02 -12.07
CA GLU A 197 4.85 -13.79 -13.33
C GLU A 197 4.13 -12.44 -13.28
N PRO A 198 4.55 -11.43 -14.08
CA PRO A 198 3.88 -10.13 -14.14
C PRO A 198 2.44 -10.23 -14.61
N LEU A 199 1.53 -9.51 -13.95
CA LEU A 199 0.12 -9.45 -14.31
C LEU A 199 -0.22 -8.15 -15.05
N ASN A 200 -0.93 -8.27 -16.19
CA ASN A 200 -1.46 -7.11 -16.91
C ASN A 200 -2.76 -6.63 -16.29
N LYS A 201 -2.88 -5.32 -16.09
CA LYS A 201 -4.05 -4.66 -15.49
C LYS A 201 -4.61 -3.58 -16.42
N ILE A 202 -5.90 -3.26 -16.28
CA ILE A 202 -6.53 -2.15 -17.00
C ILE A 202 -6.07 -0.80 -16.43
N GLY A 203 -5.99 -0.67 -15.10
CA GLY A 203 -5.63 0.56 -14.40
C GLY A 203 -4.43 0.40 -13.46
N MET A 204 -4.03 1.50 -12.82
CA MET A 204 -2.96 1.56 -11.81
C MET A 204 -1.66 0.86 -12.26
N GLN A 205 -1.24 1.08 -13.50
CA GLN A 205 -0.08 0.37 -14.07
C GLN A 205 1.24 0.80 -13.43
N ILE A 206 1.27 1.98 -12.83
CA ILE A 206 2.42 2.46 -12.03
C ILE A 206 2.68 1.62 -10.77
N MET A 207 1.69 0.84 -10.34
CA MET A 207 1.79 -0.09 -9.22
C MET A 207 1.72 -1.52 -9.78
N PRO A 208 2.84 -2.19 -10.07
CA PRO A 208 2.85 -3.50 -10.72
C PRO A 208 2.27 -4.59 -9.82
N PHE A 209 1.61 -5.57 -10.42
CA PHE A 209 1.08 -6.76 -9.75
C PHE A 209 1.67 -8.01 -10.38
N ALA A 210 1.90 -9.01 -9.55
CA ALA A 210 2.43 -10.29 -10.00
C ALA A 210 1.64 -11.48 -9.45
N MET A 211 1.78 -12.61 -10.14
CA MET A 211 1.51 -13.94 -9.62
C MET A 211 2.85 -14.55 -9.21
N ILE A 212 2.89 -15.15 -8.02
CA ILE A 212 4.10 -15.72 -7.46
C ILE A 212 3.88 -17.22 -7.25
N HIS A 213 4.74 -18.02 -7.85
CA HIS A 213 4.74 -19.47 -7.68
C HIS A 213 5.83 -19.86 -6.70
N PHE A 214 5.50 -20.75 -5.78
CA PHE A 214 6.39 -21.36 -4.81
C PHE A 214 6.42 -22.87 -5.07
N ASP A 215 7.55 -23.39 -5.53
CA ASP A 215 7.77 -24.80 -5.84
C ASP A 215 8.89 -25.33 -4.94
N ASP A 216 8.50 -25.96 -3.85
CA ASP A 216 9.37 -26.48 -2.79
C ASP A 216 10.41 -25.44 -2.29
N VAL A 217 9.95 -24.22 -2.05
CA VAL A 217 10.81 -23.13 -1.55
C VAL A 217 11.17 -23.40 -0.09
N VAL A 218 12.48 -23.51 0.17
CA VAL A 218 13.01 -23.84 1.51
C VAL A 218 13.50 -22.57 2.20
N ILE A 219 12.95 -22.30 3.39
CA ILE A 219 13.35 -21.19 4.27
C ILE A 219 13.69 -21.71 5.67
N ASP A 220 14.22 -20.86 6.52
CA ASP A 220 14.46 -21.18 7.93
C ASP A 220 13.18 -20.97 8.77
N GLU A 221 13.04 -21.75 9.85
CA GLU A 221 11.92 -21.52 10.80
C GLU A 221 11.97 -20.13 11.44
N THR A 222 13.14 -19.51 11.49
CA THR A 222 13.34 -18.12 11.96
C THR A 222 12.79 -17.06 11.04
N ASP A 223 12.44 -17.43 9.79
CA ASP A 223 11.78 -16.53 8.83
C ASP A 223 10.27 -16.39 9.08
N LEU A 224 9.75 -17.02 10.14
CA LEU A 224 8.39 -16.79 10.62
C LEU A 224 8.24 -15.33 11.05
N LEU A 225 7.23 -14.65 10.52
CA LEU A 225 6.83 -13.31 10.96
C LEU A 225 5.72 -13.43 12.00
N GLY A 226 6.01 -13.08 13.24
CA GLY A 226 5.05 -13.13 14.34
C GLY A 226 4.91 -14.51 14.98
N ILE A 227 3.68 -14.99 15.14
CA ILE A 227 3.37 -16.19 15.90
C ILE A 227 2.77 -17.25 14.98
N GLN A 228 3.33 -18.46 15.00
CA GLN A 228 2.81 -19.60 14.26
C GLN A 228 1.32 -19.84 14.53
N GLY A 229 0.55 -20.04 13.48
CA GLY A 229 -0.90 -20.27 13.55
C GLY A 229 -1.72 -19.04 13.94
N LYS A 230 -1.12 -17.84 13.96
CA LYS A 230 -1.80 -16.57 14.27
C LYS A 230 -1.88 -15.60 13.08
N GLY A 231 -1.42 -16.01 11.92
CA GLY A 231 -1.39 -15.15 10.71
C GLY A 231 -2.74 -14.54 10.35
N PHE A 232 -3.85 -15.25 10.55
CA PHE A 232 -5.18 -14.69 10.34
C PHE A 232 -5.46 -13.47 11.25
N TYR A 233 -5.10 -13.52 12.52
CA TYR A 233 -5.30 -12.40 13.45
C TYR A 233 -4.38 -11.23 13.14
N GLN A 234 -3.16 -11.51 12.70
CA GLN A 234 -2.19 -10.49 12.26
C GLN A 234 -2.73 -9.76 11.03
N LEU A 235 -3.22 -10.50 10.02
CA LEU A 235 -3.87 -9.91 8.85
C LEU A 235 -5.10 -9.08 9.20
N MET A 236 -5.95 -9.53 10.13
CA MET A 236 -7.13 -8.77 10.52
C MET A 236 -6.74 -7.41 11.11
N LYS A 237 -5.68 -7.35 11.89
CA LYS A 237 -5.17 -6.10 12.45
C LYS A 237 -4.66 -5.15 11.38
N ASN A 238 -3.93 -5.68 10.39
CA ASN A 238 -3.50 -4.91 9.22
C ASN A 238 -4.71 -4.37 8.44
N PHE A 239 -5.70 -5.19 8.16
CA PHE A 239 -6.88 -4.83 7.39
C PHE A 239 -7.79 -3.76 8.03
N GLU A 240 -7.76 -3.58 9.33
CA GLU A 240 -8.45 -2.46 10.00
C GLU A 240 -7.92 -1.13 9.49
N TRP A 241 -6.63 -1.04 9.32
CA TRP A 241 -5.91 0.14 8.87
C TRP A 241 -5.91 0.27 7.34
N GLU A 242 -5.62 -0.81 6.61
CA GLU A 242 -5.55 -0.85 5.15
C GLU A 242 -6.81 -0.29 4.48
N ARG A 243 -7.99 -0.64 4.99
CA ARG A 243 -9.27 -0.19 4.43
C ARG A 243 -9.43 1.33 4.46
N CYS A 244 -8.93 1.98 5.49
CA CYS A 244 -8.93 3.45 5.58
C CYS A 244 -7.91 4.07 4.61
N VAL A 245 -6.72 3.49 4.55
CA VAL A 245 -5.61 3.98 3.72
C VAL A 245 -5.95 3.94 2.23
N LEU A 246 -6.49 2.81 1.74
CA LEU A 246 -6.90 2.66 0.33
C LEU A 246 -7.98 3.68 -0.07
N LEU A 247 -8.92 3.99 0.82
CA LEU A 247 -9.92 5.04 0.55
C LEU A 247 -9.30 6.43 0.52
N ALA A 248 -8.28 6.71 1.33
CA ALA A 248 -7.57 7.98 1.31
C ALA A 248 -6.82 8.21 -0.02
N GLU A 249 -6.22 7.16 -0.59
CA GLU A 249 -5.60 7.23 -1.93
C GLU A 249 -6.60 7.67 -2.98
N LEU A 250 -7.73 6.96 -3.08
CA LEU A 250 -8.78 7.26 -4.06
C LEU A 250 -9.40 8.65 -3.86
N LEU A 251 -9.50 9.10 -2.62
CA LEU A 251 -10.04 10.43 -2.31
C LEU A 251 -9.12 11.54 -2.81
N GLY A 252 -7.80 11.37 -2.68
CA GLY A 252 -6.81 12.30 -3.22
C GLY A 252 -6.91 12.43 -4.74
N GLU A 253 -6.96 11.31 -5.45
CA GLU A 253 -7.11 11.29 -6.91
C GLU A 253 -8.43 11.90 -7.39
N ALA A 254 -9.53 11.57 -6.72
CA ALA A 254 -10.84 12.12 -7.07
C ALA A 254 -10.90 13.65 -6.83
N GLN A 255 -10.22 14.16 -5.82
CA GLN A 255 -10.06 15.59 -5.58
C GLN A 255 -9.30 16.27 -6.74
N ALA A 256 -8.18 15.69 -7.16
CA ALA A 256 -7.40 16.21 -8.30
C ALA A 256 -8.24 16.21 -9.60
N ALA A 257 -8.92 15.11 -9.89
CA ALA A 257 -9.78 15.00 -11.07
C ALA A 257 -10.92 16.05 -11.07
N MET A 258 -11.51 16.35 -9.91
CA MET A 258 -12.52 17.40 -9.78
C MET A 258 -11.91 18.79 -10.04
N GLU A 259 -10.71 19.06 -9.54
CA GLU A 259 -10.02 20.34 -9.76
C GLU A 259 -9.69 20.53 -11.25
N ASP A 260 -9.25 19.49 -11.95
CA ASP A 260 -9.03 19.49 -13.39
C ASP A 260 -10.32 19.73 -14.17
N ALA A 261 -11.42 19.10 -13.78
CA ALA A 261 -12.74 19.34 -14.36
C ALA A 261 -13.18 20.80 -14.16
N CYS A 262 -12.96 21.37 -12.97
CA CYS A 262 -13.23 22.77 -12.70
C CYS A 262 -12.37 23.71 -13.60
N ALA A 263 -11.08 23.43 -13.74
CA ALA A 263 -10.17 24.19 -14.62
C ALA A 263 -10.66 24.13 -16.07
N TRP A 264 -10.93 22.94 -16.58
CA TRP A 264 -11.44 22.74 -17.93
C TRP A 264 -12.74 23.49 -18.20
N THR A 265 -13.70 23.44 -17.29
CA THR A 265 -15.01 24.13 -17.45
C THR A 265 -14.87 25.64 -17.43
N ASN A 266 -13.81 26.21 -16.83
CA ASN A 266 -13.48 27.62 -16.88
C ASN A 266 -12.92 28.05 -18.25
N GLU A 267 -12.14 27.19 -18.91
CA GLU A 267 -11.45 27.49 -20.16
C GLU A 267 -12.29 27.19 -21.41
N ARG A 268 -13.05 26.08 -21.38
CA ARG A 268 -13.82 25.61 -22.54
C ARG A 268 -14.98 26.54 -22.89
N MET A 269 -15.00 27.01 -24.14
CA MET A 269 -16.05 27.87 -24.66
C MET A 269 -16.99 27.11 -25.60
N GLN A 270 -18.30 27.26 -25.44
CA GLN A 270 -19.32 26.79 -26.38
C GLN A 270 -20.49 27.80 -26.45
N PHE A 271 -21.06 27.98 -27.62
CA PHE A 271 -22.15 28.94 -27.86
C PHE A 271 -21.80 30.36 -27.39
N GLY A 272 -20.55 30.78 -27.54
CA GLY A 272 -20.07 32.12 -27.20
C GLY A 272 -19.82 32.37 -25.71
N LYS A 273 -19.90 31.37 -24.85
CA LYS A 273 -19.67 31.50 -23.41
C LYS A 273 -18.97 30.28 -22.81
N GLY A 274 -18.34 30.47 -21.65
CA GLY A 274 -17.70 29.37 -20.91
C GLY A 274 -18.71 28.31 -20.48
N ILE A 275 -18.36 27.01 -20.60
CA ILE A 275 -19.29 25.94 -20.28
C ILE A 275 -19.66 25.89 -18.79
N LYS A 276 -18.87 26.46 -17.91
CA LYS A 276 -19.18 26.67 -16.48
C LYS A 276 -20.48 27.43 -16.21
N THR A 277 -21.02 28.16 -17.23
CA THR A 277 -22.25 28.93 -17.09
C THR A 277 -23.51 28.12 -17.35
N TYR A 278 -23.39 26.87 -17.80
CA TYR A 278 -24.52 25.98 -18.03
C TYR A 278 -24.90 25.24 -16.75
N GLN A 279 -26.20 25.26 -16.40
CA GLN A 279 -26.70 24.69 -15.13
C GLN A 279 -26.35 23.23 -14.95
N LEU A 280 -26.46 22.38 -15.99
CA LEU A 280 -26.11 20.95 -15.89
C LEU A 280 -24.61 20.75 -15.61
N VAL A 281 -23.74 21.61 -16.13
CA VAL A 281 -22.29 21.55 -15.82
C VAL A 281 -22.05 21.94 -14.37
N GLN A 282 -22.72 23.00 -13.90
CA GLN A 282 -22.66 23.41 -12.49
C GLN A 282 -23.18 22.34 -11.54
N GLU A 283 -24.28 21.67 -11.89
CA GLU A 283 -24.86 20.56 -11.12
C GLU A 283 -23.84 19.45 -10.93
N HIS A 284 -23.19 18.97 -12.00
CA HIS A 284 -22.16 17.93 -11.89
C HIS A 284 -20.98 18.34 -11.01
N ILE A 285 -20.48 19.56 -11.11
CA ILE A 285 -19.40 20.05 -10.24
C ILE A 285 -19.83 20.06 -8.77
N VAL A 286 -21.07 20.51 -8.50
CA VAL A 286 -21.62 20.56 -7.13
C VAL A 286 -21.79 19.14 -6.58
N GLU A 287 -22.33 18.21 -7.38
CA GLU A 287 -22.48 16.81 -6.98
C GLU A 287 -21.13 16.17 -6.64
N MET A 288 -20.11 16.31 -7.51
CA MET A 288 -18.76 15.83 -7.21
C MET A 288 -18.21 16.39 -5.90
N GLN A 289 -18.38 17.69 -5.64
CA GLN A 289 -17.92 18.31 -4.41
C GLN A 289 -18.66 17.77 -3.17
N ILE A 290 -19.96 17.52 -3.28
CA ILE A 290 -20.77 16.93 -2.19
C ILE A 290 -20.28 15.53 -1.87
N GLU A 291 -20.09 14.68 -2.88
CA GLU A 291 -19.63 13.30 -2.71
C GLU A 291 -18.22 13.24 -2.11
N LEU A 292 -17.29 14.07 -2.60
CA LEU A 292 -15.94 14.18 -2.03
C LEU A 292 -15.98 14.62 -0.56
N SER A 293 -16.80 15.62 -0.23
CA SER A 293 -16.92 16.12 1.15
C SER A 293 -17.51 15.05 2.07
N ASN A 294 -18.54 14.34 1.62
CA ASN A 294 -19.16 13.26 2.36
C ASN A 294 -18.17 12.12 2.60
N THR A 295 -17.49 11.66 1.55
CA THR A 295 -16.50 10.57 1.62
C THR A 295 -15.36 10.94 2.58
N ARG A 296 -14.81 12.15 2.47
CA ARG A 296 -13.77 12.64 3.38
C ARG A 296 -14.22 12.65 4.83
N ASN A 297 -15.42 13.15 5.10
CA ASN A 297 -15.98 13.19 6.45
C ASN A 297 -16.17 11.78 7.03
N PHE A 298 -16.66 10.82 6.21
CA PHE A 298 -16.80 9.44 6.65
C PHE A 298 -15.44 8.78 6.91
N LEU A 299 -14.48 8.96 6.01
CA LEU A 299 -13.14 8.42 6.17
C LEU A 299 -12.49 8.93 7.46
N TYR A 300 -12.42 10.24 7.63
CA TYR A 300 -11.74 10.86 8.77
C TYR A 300 -12.44 10.59 10.12
N ARG A 301 -13.73 10.32 10.09
CA ARG A 301 -14.46 9.90 11.28
C ARG A 301 -14.24 8.42 11.61
N THR A 302 -13.91 7.60 10.61
CA THR A 302 -13.64 6.18 10.79
C THR A 302 -12.21 5.94 11.33
N CYS A 303 -11.25 6.76 10.88
CA CYS A 303 -9.89 6.82 11.42
C CYS A 303 -9.86 7.38 12.83
#